data_42b2c8819098ccc71e7333a806525469
#
_entry.id   42b2c8819098ccc71e7333a806525469
#
_cell.length_a   1.000
_cell.length_b   1.000
_cell.length_c   1.000
_cell.angle_alpha   90.00
_cell.angle_beta   90.00
_cell.angle_gamma   90.00
#
_symmetry.space_group_name_H-M   'P 1'
#
loop_
_entity.id
_entity.type
_entity.pdbx_description
1 polymer ?
#
loop_
_entity_poly.entity_id
_entity_poly.type
_entity_poly.pdbx_seq_one_letter_code
_entity_poly.pdbx_strand_id
1 'polypeptide(L)'
;ASRGLGDVYKRQILAEQLQSIQNDLAQQRGVIRCNENSVLMREGGKTVLKKISPIHKRNDDSMVAFELSDESDGTQRLLDLVPLFYDLRQSQSSSVYVIDELDRSLHVNITRWLLTDFLNHCSAESRTQLIFTTHDVNLVDQKVFRRDELWITDRQPDGSSELYSFGEFKEVRNDKDIRKSYLSGAMGGVPNILG
;
A
#
# COMPACT_ATOMS: atom_id res chain seq x y z
N ALA A 1 -30.18 17.58 -31.23
CA ALA A 1 -28.97 17.10 -30.54
C ALA A 1 -28.64 18.04 -29.38
N SER A 2 -29.10 17.71 -28.17
CA SER A 2 -28.76 18.45 -26.95
C SER A 2 -27.38 18.01 -26.52
N ARG A 3 -26.33 18.76 -26.84
CA ARG A 3 -25.05 18.66 -26.15
C ARG A 3 -25.26 19.25 -24.76
N GLY A 4 -25.36 18.39 -23.76
CA GLY A 4 -25.67 18.79 -22.41
C GLY A 4 -24.52 19.57 -21.77
N LEU A 5 -24.87 20.54 -20.90
CA LEU A 5 -23.94 21.30 -20.05
C LEU A 5 -22.91 20.42 -19.32
N GLY A 6 -23.21 19.12 -19.10
CA GLY A 6 -22.33 18.17 -18.46
C GLY A 6 -21.02 17.87 -19.20
N ASP A 7 -21.02 17.93 -20.54
CA ASP A 7 -19.83 17.65 -21.35
C ASP A 7 -18.82 18.81 -21.35
N VAL A 8 -19.33 20.04 -21.24
CA VAL A 8 -18.48 21.26 -21.14
C VAL A 8 -17.84 21.33 -19.76
N TYR A 9 -18.58 20.98 -18.72
CA TYR A 9 -18.06 20.98 -17.33
C TYR A 9 -16.98 19.89 -17.12
N LYS A 10 -17.19 18.70 -17.66
CA LYS A 10 -16.18 17.62 -17.61
C LYS A 10 -14.89 17.99 -18.35
N ARG A 11 -14.97 18.68 -19.47
CA ARG A 11 -13.80 19.15 -20.22
C ARG A 11 -13.04 20.25 -19.50
N GLN A 12 -13.74 21.13 -18.80
CA GLN A 12 -13.12 22.24 -18.07
C GLN A 12 -12.41 21.75 -16.81
N ILE A 13 -13.02 20.87 -16.04
CA ILE A 13 -12.39 20.22 -14.88
C ILE A 13 -11.15 19.41 -15.30
N LEU A 14 -11.22 18.68 -16.42
CA LEU A 14 -10.07 17.94 -16.97
C LEU A 14 -8.92 18.87 -17.38
N ALA A 15 -9.19 20.06 -17.91
CA ALA A 15 -8.16 21.01 -18.31
C ALA A 15 -7.45 21.64 -17.10
N GLU A 16 -8.18 22.01 -16.06
CA GLU A 16 -7.62 22.54 -14.82
C GLU A 16 -6.82 21.48 -14.05
N GLN A 17 -7.34 20.26 -13.98
CA GLN A 17 -6.62 19.12 -13.41
C GLN A 17 -5.36 18.79 -14.20
N LEU A 18 -5.40 18.81 -15.54
CA LEU A 18 -4.22 18.60 -16.37
C LEU A 18 -3.15 19.68 -16.17
N GLN A 19 -3.56 20.92 -15.93
CA GLN A 19 -2.61 22.01 -15.69
C GLN A 19 -1.94 21.90 -14.30
N SER A 20 -2.72 21.57 -13.27
CA SER A 20 -2.18 21.23 -11.94
C SER A 20 -1.22 20.04 -11.99
N ILE A 21 -1.64 18.97 -12.65
CA ILE A 21 -0.83 17.76 -12.85
C ILE A 21 0.44 18.04 -13.67
N GLN A 22 0.40 18.92 -14.68
CA GLN A 22 1.59 19.31 -15.44
C GLN A 22 2.58 20.12 -14.59
N ASN A 23 2.09 20.94 -13.66
CA ASN A 23 2.94 21.67 -12.72
C ASN A 23 3.59 20.71 -11.69
N ASP A 24 2.83 19.73 -11.20
CA ASP A 24 3.34 18.70 -10.30
C ASP A 24 4.35 17.78 -10.99
N LEU A 25 4.12 17.41 -12.27
CA LEU A 25 5.10 16.67 -13.10
C LEU A 25 6.38 17.46 -13.37
N ALA A 26 6.31 18.78 -13.38
CA ALA A 26 7.51 19.63 -13.54
C ALA A 26 8.37 19.68 -12.26
N GLN A 27 7.74 19.48 -11.10
CA GLN A 27 8.40 19.55 -9.79
C GLN A 27 8.74 18.15 -9.21
N GLN A 28 8.05 17.09 -9.62
CA GLN A 28 8.24 15.73 -9.14
C GLN A 28 8.74 14.80 -10.25
N ARG A 29 9.50 13.79 -9.87
CA ARG A 29 10.05 12.78 -10.79
C ARG A 29 8.95 11.88 -11.38
N GLY A 30 8.34 12.34 -12.41
CA GLY A 30 8.10 11.61 -13.63
C GLY A 30 6.82 10.83 -13.85
N VAL A 31 5.99 10.37 -12.91
CA VAL A 31 4.78 9.57 -13.22
C VAL A 31 3.64 9.94 -12.29
N ILE A 32 2.49 10.31 -12.86
CA ILE A 32 1.25 10.56 -12.10
C ILE A 32 0.17 9.62 -12.62
N ARG A 33 -0.45 8.87 -11.73
CA ARG A 33 -1.63 8.07 -12.07
C ARG A 33 -2.84 8.98 -12.22
N CYS A 34 -3.48 8.97 -13.38
CA CYS A 34 -4.63 9.83 -13.68
C CYS A 34 -5.96 9.18 -13.35
N ASN A 35 -6.02 7.85 -13.52
CA ASN A 35 -7.16 7.00 -13.18
C ASN A 35 -6.67 5.55 -13.03
N GLU A 36 -7.61 4.63 -12.83
CA GLU A 36 -7.30 3.21 -12.63
C GLU A 36 -6.44 2.60 -13.75
N ASN A 37 -6.59 3.07 -14.99
CA ASN A 37 -5.96 2.46 -16.18
C ASN A 37 -4.90 3.33 -16.85
N SER A 38 -4.66 4.57 -16.39
CA SER A 38 -3.83 5.51 -17.12
C SER A 38 -2.87 6.27 -16.25
N VAL A 39 -1.65 6.39 -16.74
CA VAL A 39 -0.58 7.16 -16.11
C VAL A 39 -0.12 8.28 -17.05
N LEU A 40 0.08 9.47 -16.50
CA LEU A 40 0.80 10.56 -17.15
C LEU A 40 2.26 10.46 -16.78
N MET A 41 3.12 10.51 -17.80
CA MET A 41 4.56 10.51 -17.59
C MET A 41 5.25 11.49 -18.55
N ARG A 42 6.44 11.91 -18.18
CA ARG A 42 7.26 12.76 -19.02
C ARG A 42 8.25 11.91 -19.81
N GLU A 43 8.16 11.94 -21.14
CA GLU A 43 9.03 11.22 -22.04
C GLU A 43 9.54 12.15 -23.14
N GLY A 44 10.85 12.28 -23.27
CA GLY A 44 11.46 13.17 -24.29
C GLY A 44 11.03 14.63 -24.19
N GLY A 45 10.76 15.15 -22.99
CA GLY A 45 10.29 16.53 -22.76
C GLY A 45 8.81 16.76 -23.04
N LYS A 46 8.06 15.74 -23.46
CA LYS A 46 6.61 15.79 -23.67
C LYS A 46 5.87 15.04 -22.57
N THR A 47 4.69 15.51 -22.24
CA THR A 47 3.75 14.77 -21.35
C THR A 47 2.98 13.76 -22.19
N VAL A 48 3.07 12.48 -21.84
CA VAL A 48 2.44 11.37 -22.55
C VAL A 48 1.48 10.66 -21.60
N LEU A 49 0.26 10.41 -22.05
CA LEU A 49 -0.71 9.57 -21.36
C LEU A 49 -0.49 8.12 -21.83
N LYS A 50 -0.13 7.23 -20.91
CA LYS A 50 0.01 5.79 -21.19
C LYS A 50 -1.11 5.02 -20.49
N LYS A 51 -1.72 4.11 -21.21
CA LYS A 51 -2.71 3.17 -20.69
C LYS A 51 -1.98 1.91 -20.22
N ILE A 52 -2.32 1.43 -19.02
CA ILE A 52 -1.86 0.15 -18.49
C ILE A 52 -2.89 -0.91 -18.91
N SER A 53 -2.43 -1.92 -19.64
CA SER A 53 -3.27 -3.06 -20.03
C SER A 53 -2.53 -4.34 -19.64
N PRO A 54 -3.06 -5.13 -18.70
CA PRO A 54 -2.55 -6.46 -18.39
C PRO A 54 -2.61 -7.37 -19.62
N ILE A 55 -1.59 -8.19 -19.80
CA ILE A 55 -1.51 -9.12 -20.92
C ILE A 55 -1.51 -10.53 -20.37
N HIS A 56 -2.51 -11.31 -20.74
CA HIS A 56 -2.64 -12.72 -20.36
C HIS A 56 -2.35 -13.65 -21.54
N LYS A 57 -1.65 -14.73 -21.24
CA LYS A 57 -1.37 -15.79 -22.21
C LYS A 57 -2.51 -16.81 -22.19
N ARG A 58 -3.09 -17.13 -23.34
CA ARG A 58 -4.10 -18.18 -23.49
C ARG A 58 -3.46 -19.56 -23.65
N ASN A 59 -4.30 -20.60 -23.60
CA ASN A 59 -3.87 -21.98 -23.78
C ASN A 59 -3.30 -22.28 -25.17
N ASP A 60 -3.65 -21.47 -26.17
CA ASP A 60 -3.15 -21.54 -27.56
C ASP A 60 -1.90 -20.68 -27.79
N ASP A 61 -1.24 -20.24 -26.70
CA ASP A 61 -0.08 -19.34 -26.68
C ASP A 61 -0.35 -17.92 -27.20
N SER A 62 -1.58 -17.57 -27.59
CA SER A 62 -1.93 -16.21 -27.96
C SER A 62 -1.95 -15.27 -26.75
N MET A 63 -1.64 -14.00 -26.98
CA MET A 63 -1.67 -12.95 -25.96
C MET A 63 -2.94 -12.13 -26.09
N VAL A 64 -3.60 -11.87 -24.96
CA VAL A 64 -4.80 -11.04 -24.88
C VAL A 64 -4.61 -9.94 -23.88
N ALA A 65 -4.89 -8.71 -24.31
CA ALA A 65 -4.91 -7.55 -23.42
C ALA A 65 -6.28 -7.44 -22.74
N PHE A 66 -6.24 -7.20 -21.43
CA PHE A 66 -7.43 -6.94 -20.61
C PHE A 66 -7.44 -5.47 -20.17
N GLU A 67 -8.62 -4.99 -19.76
CA GLU A 67 -8.70 -3.75 -18.99
C GLU A 67 -8.20 -4.03 -17.56
N LEU A 68 -7.60 -3.03 -16.93
CA LEU A 68 -7.13 -3.19 -15.54
C LEU A 68 -8.31 -3.45 -14.58
N SER A 69 -9.50 -2.91 -14.87
CA SER A 69 -10.74 -3.16 -14.14
C SER A 69 -11.24 -4.62 -14.21
N ASP A 70 -10.77 -5.39 -15.19
CA ASP A 70 -11.10 -6.81 -15.32
C ASP A 70 -10.20 -7.71 -14.45
N GLU A 71 -9.11 -7.15 -13.90
CA GLU A 71 -8.23 -7.84 -12.97
C GLU A 71 -8.86 -7.96 -11.58
N SER A 72 -8.39 -8.96 -10.82
CA SER A 72 -8.80 -9.09 -9.42
C SER A 72 -8.39 -7.88 -8.58
N ASP A 73 -9.14 -7.57 -7.52
CA ASP A 73 -8.82 -6.50 -6.57
C ASP A 73 -7.38 -6.64 -6.03
N GLY A 74 -6.93 -7.88 -5.82
CA GLY A 74 -5.57 -8.16 -5.36
C GLY A 74 -4.51 -7.77 -6.39
N THR A 75 -4.74 -8.04 -7.68
CA THR A 75 -3.84 -7.62 -8.76
C THR A 75 -3.79 -6.11 -8.87
N GLN A 76 -4.95 -5.45 -8.83
CA GLN A 76 -5.04 -3.98 -8.86
C GLN A 76 -4.31 -3.37 -7.67
N ARG A 77 -4.54 -3.89 -6.46
CA ARG A 77 -3.87 -3.44 -5.23
C ARG A 77 -2.36 -3.61 -5.31
N LEU A 78 -1.88 -4.74 -5.83
CA LEU A 78 -0.45 -4.98 -6.02
C LEU A 78 0.17 -3.95 -6.96
N LEU A 79 -0.50 -3.63 -8.07
CA LEU A 79 -0.02 -2.60 -9.00
C LEU A 79 0.05 -1.20 -8.36
N ASP A 80 -0.86 -0.89 -7.43
CA ASP A 80 -0.80 0.37 -6.67
C ASP A 80 0.40 0.42 -5.72
N LEU A 81 0.77 -0.71 -5.14
CA LEU A 81 1.86 -0.81 -4.17
C LEU A 81 3.25 -0.89 -4.81
N VAL A 82 3.37 -1.47 -6.03
CA VAL A 82 4.67 -1.68 -6.70
C VAL A 82 5.51 -0.40 -6.80
N PRO A 83 4.99 0.76 -7.25
CA PRO A 83 5.78 2.00 -7.33
C PRO A 83 6.31 2.45 -5.97
N LEU A 84 5.52 2.29 -4.92
CA LEU A 84 5.89 2.64 -3.56
C LEU A 84 7.03 1.75 -3.06
N PHE A 85 6.88 0.43 -3.18
CA PHE A 85 7.93 -0.52 -2.79
C PHE A 85 9.19 -0.37 -3.63
N TYR A 86 9.06 0.02 -4.91
CA TYR A 86 10.20 0.38 -5.74
C TYR A 86 10.96 1.59 -5.19
N ASP A 87 10.25 2.67 -4.78
CA ASP A 87 10.88 3.85 -4.17
C ASP A 87 11.53 3.52 -2.83
N LEU A 88 10.86 2.73 -1.99
CA LEU A 88 11.40 2.28 -0.70
C LEU A 88 12.74 1.53 -0.82
N ARG A 89 13.00 0.88 -1.95
CA ARG A 89 14.26 0.17 -2.23
C ARG A 89 15.40 1.10 -2.67
N GLN A 90 15.12 2.36 -3.01
CA GLN A 90 16.16 3.29 -3.44
C GLN A 90 16.96 3.79 -2.24
N SER A 91 18.28 3.55 -2.24
CA SER A 91 19.17 3.90 -1.14
C SER A 91 19.22 5.42 -0.84
N GLN A 92 18.85 6.26 -1.81
CA GLN A 92 18.83 7.71 -1.67
C GLN A 92 17.45 8.29 -1.34
N SER A 93 16.43 7.44 -1.24
CA SER A 93 15.08 7.88 -0.84
C SER A 93 15.06 8.22 0.65
N SER A 94 14.36 9.29 1.00
CA SER A 94 14.02 9.66 2.38
C SER A 94 12.52 9.71 2.60
N SER A 95 11.77 9.01 1.77
CA SER A 95 10.31 8.97 1.79
C SER A 95 9.79 8.26 3.04
N VAL A 96 8.70 8.78 3.58
CA VAL A 96 7.92 8.12 4.64
C VAL A 96 6.56 7.77 4.04
N TYR A 97 6.22 6.49 4.06
CA TYR A 97 4.94 6.00 3.57
C TYR A 97 4.07 5.54 4.73
N VAL A 98 2.82 5.99 4.72
CA VAL A 98 1.80 5.55 5.68
C VAL A 98 0.71 4.86 4.89
N ILE A 99 0.47 3.58 5.17
CA ILE A 99 -0.48 2.75 4.42
C ILE A 99 -1.48 2.15 5.40
N ASP A 100 -2.73 2.53 5.23
CA ASP A 100 -3.82 1.90 5.95
C ASP A 100 -4.24 0.60 5.26
N GLU A 101 -4.45 -0.48 6.05
CA GLU A 101 -4.81 -1.80 5.57
C GLU A 101 -3.89 -2.27 4.41
N LEU A 102 -2.59 -2.41 4.70
CA LEU A 102 -1.61 -2.84 3.68
C LEU A 102 -1.99 -4.17 3.02
N ASP A 103 -2.53 -5.09 3.80
CA ASP A 103 -2.95 -6.44 3.40
C ASP A 103 -4.29 -6.50 2.66
N ARG A 104 -5.02 -5.37 2.55
CA ARG A 104 -6.33 -5.34 1.92
C ARG A 104 -6.29 -5.94 0.52
N SER A 105 -7.17 -6.91 0.26
CA SER A 105 -7.29 -7.66 -1.01
C SER A 105 -6.06 -8.48 -1.41
N LEU A 106 -5.01 -8.54 -0.58
CA LEU A 106 -3.81 -9.32 -0.86
C LEU A 106 -3.81 -10.64 -0.09
N HIS A 107 -3.23 -11.65 -0.70
CA HIS A 107 -2.89 -12.88 0.03
C HIS A 107 -1.72 -12.60 0.99
N VAL A 108 -1.80 -13.11 2.22
CA VAL A 108 -0.79 -12.89 3.28
C VAL A 108 0.65 -13.14 2.83
N ASN A 109 0.87 -14.14 1.99
CA ASN A 109 2.23 -14.43 1.49
C ASN A 109 2.77 -13.33 0.57
N ILE A 110 1.91 -12.63 -0.17
CA ILE A 110 2.30 -11.50 -1.02
C ILE A 110 2.69 -10.32 -0.13
N THR A 111 1.85 -9.98 0.84
CA THR A 111 2.13 -8.90 1.79
C THR A 111 3.41 -9.17 2.57
N ARG A 112 3.59 -10.40 3.06
CA ARG A 112 4.81 -10.82 3.75
C ARG A 112 6.04 -10.71 2.86
N TRP A 113 5.93 -11.10 1.60
CA TRP A 113 7.02 -10.99 0.64
C TRP A 113 7.42 -9.53 0.41
N LEU A 114 6.46 -8.62 0.20
CA LEU A 114 6.71 -7.19 0.04
C LEU A 114 7.43 -6.60 1.26
N LEU A 115 6.97 -6.92 2.46
CA LEU A 115 7.56 -6.44 3.71
C LEU A 115 8.97 -7.01 3.93
N THR A 116 9.17 -8.29 3.68
CA THR A 116 10.49 -8.92 3.79
C THR A 116 11.47 -8.35 2.78
N ASP A 117 11.02 -8.12 1.55
CA ASP A 117 11.83 -7.50 0.50
C ASP A 117 12.25 -6.07 0.90
N PHE A 118 11.32 -5.26 1.42
CA PHE A 118 11.64 -3.93 1.94
C PHE A 118 12.70 -4.00 3.05
N LEU A 119 12.48 -4.83 4.08
CA LEU A 119 13.40 -4.95 5.21
C LEU A 119 14.79 -5.42 4.79
N ASN A 120 14.90 -6.32 3.81
CA ASN A 120 16.17 -6.79 3.28
C ASN A 120 16.96 -5.71 2.52
N HIS A 121 16.30 -4.64 2.07
CA HIS A 121 16.94 -3.50 1.41
C HIS A 121 17.26 -2.35 2.38
N CYS A 122 16.81 -2.44 3.64
CA CYS A 122 17.16 -1.46 4.66
C CYS A 122 18.64 -1.60 5.08
N SER A 123 19.32 -0.48 5.22
CA SER A 123 20.69 -0.39 5.73
C SER A 123 20.79 0.70 6.80
N ALA A 124 21.95 0.86 7.41
CA ALA A 124 22.20 1.92 8.39
C ALA A 124 22.07 3.33 7.77
N GLU A 125 22.26 3.46 6.46
CA GLU A 125 22.17 4.70 5.70
C GLU A 125 20.74 4.97 5.19
N SER A 126 19.86 3.97 5.20
CA SER A 126 18.47 4.12 4.74
C SER A 126 17.74 5.16 5.58
N ARG A 127 17.00 6.04 4.90
CA ARG A 127 16.14 7.05 5.53
C ARG A 127 14.66 6.83 5.21
N THR A 128 14.35 5.81 4.41
CA THR A 128 12.98 5.42 4.09
C THR A 128 12.30 4.80 5.30
N GLN A 129 11.02 5.11 5.47
CA GLN A 129 10.20 4.57 6.56
C GLN A 129 8.88 4.07 5.99
N LEU A 130 8.40 2.96 6.52
CA LEU A 130 7.09 2.40 6.21
C LEU A 130 6.31 2.22 7.50
N ILE A 131 5.18 2.90 7.62
CA ILE A 131 4.20 2.74 8.69
C ILE A 131 2.95 2.14 8.05
N PHE A 132 2.43 1.07 8.60
CA PHE A 132 1.22 0.46 8.04
C PHE A 132 0.33 -0.14 9.13
N THR A 133 -0.96 -0.23 8.83
CA THR A 133 -1.91 -1.00 9.62
C THR A 133 -2.24 -2.31 8.92
N THR A 134 -2.63 -3.31 9.70
CA THR A 134 -3.06 -4.62 9.20
C THR A 134 -4.06 -5.26 10.16
N HIS A 135 -5.00 -6.02 9.60
CA HIS A 135 -5.88 -6.90 10.36
C HIS A 135 -5.41 -8.37 10.33
N ASP A 136 -4.38 -8.69 9.54
CA ASP A 136 -3.89 -10.06 9.42
C ASP A 136 -2.85 -10.38 10.48
N VAL A 137 -3.28 -11.11 11.50
CA VAL A 137 -2.43 -11.59 12.60
C VAL A 137 -1.26 -12.47 12.11
N ASN A 138 -1.38 -13.06 10.92
CA ASN A 138 -0.29 -13.85 10.34
C ASN A 138 0.91 -13.00 9.91
N LEU A 139 0.75 -11.68 9.79
CA LEU A 139 1.85 -10.75 9.58
C LEU A 139 2.63 -10.45 10.88
N VAL A 140 2.04 -10.71 12.05
CA VAL A 140 2.71 -10.57 13.35
C VAL A 140 3.71 -11.71 13.54
N ASP A 141 4.85 -11.64 12.86
CA ASP A 141 5.87 -12.69 12.83
C ASP A 141 7.22 -12.16 13.31
N GLN A 142 7.69 -12.68 14.45
CA GLN A 142 8.97 -12.31 15.07
C GLN A 142 10.20 -12.71 14.23
N LYS A 143 10.01 -13.51 13.17
CA LYS A 143 11.06 -13.80 12.20
C LYS A 143 11.24 -12.67 11.18
N VAL A 144 10.22 -11.82 11.04
CA VAL A 144 10.19 -10.69 10.09
C VAL A 144 10.38 -9.38 10.84
N PHE A 145 9.68 -9.20 11.95
CA PHE A 145 9.65 -7.96 12.71
C PHE A 145 10.21 -8.13 14.12
N ARG A 146 10.87 -7.10 14.62
CA ARG A 146 11.19 -6.98 16.03
C ARG A 146 9.92 -6.61 16.82
N ARG A 147 9.91 -6.89 18.11
CA ARG A 147 8.77 -6.55 18.99
C ARG A 147 8.49 -5.06 19.08
N ASP A 148 9.54 -4.24 19.06
CA ASP A 148 9.45 -2.79 19.10
C ASP A 148 8.93 -2.16 17.80
N GLU A 149 8.89 -2.94 16.71
CA GLU A 149 8.29 -2.55 15.42
C GLU A 149 6.79 -2.89 15.32
N LEU A 150 6.29 -3.72 16.25
CA LEU A 150 4.90 -4.16 16.28
C LEU A 150 4.14 -3.40 17.36
N TRP A 151 3.01 -2.80 16.98
CA TRP A 151 2.19 -1.98 17.82
C TRP A 151 0.74 -2.46 17.83
N ILE A 152 0.07 -2.33 18.97
CA ILE A 152 -1.34 -2.64 19.13
C ILE A 152 -2.10 -1.33 19.36
N THR A 153 -3.21 -1.17 18.63
CA THR A 153 -4.24 -0.17 18.95
C THR A 153 -5.35 -0.86 19.72
N ASP A 154 -5.67 -0.36 20.88
CA ASP A 154 -6.76 -0.86 21.72
C ASP A 154 -7.78 0.24 22.00
N ARG A 155 -9.06 -0.08 21.81
CA ARG A 155 -10.14 0.87 22.06
C ARG A 155 -10.69 0.64 23.45
N GLN A 156 -10.63 1.69 24.26
CA GLN A 156 -11.13 1.67 25.61
C GLN A 156 -12.66 1.83 25.68
N PRO A 157 -13.32 1.40 26.77
CA PRO A 157 -14.77 1.54 26.92
C PRO A 157 -15.29 2.98 26.88
N ASP A 158 -14.46 3.96 27.23
CA ASP A 158 -14.78 5.39 27.17
C ASP A 158 -14.68 5.97 25.74
N GLY A 159 -14.28 5.13 24.76
CA GLY A 159 -14.13 5.51 23.36
C GLY A 159 -12.76 6.07 23.00
N SER A 160 -11.85 6.23 23.95
CA SER A 160 -10.44 6.56 23.68
C SER A 160 -9.71 5.39 23.04
N SER A 161 -8.56 5.65 22.45
CA SER A 161 -7.68 4.62 21.89
C SER A 161 -6.31 4.72 22.51
N GLU A 162 -5.75 3.59 22.87
CA GLU A 162 -4.39 3.45 23.35
C GLU A 162 -3.52 2.80 22.28
N LEU A 163 -2.25 3.18 22.23
CA LEU A 163 -1.25 2.62 21.33
C LEU A 163 -0.05 2.19 22.17
N TYR A 164 0.30 0.91 22.10
CA TYR A 164 1.45 0.36 22.81
C TYR A 164 2.18 -0.70 22.00
N SER A 165 3.49 -0.83 22.28
CA SER A 165 4.36 -1.75 21.58
C SER A 165 4.32 -3.15 22.19
N PHE A 166 4.44 -4.19 21.35
CA PHE A 166 4.71 -5.54 21.85
C PHE A 166 6.01 -5.63 22.69
N GLY A 167 6.93 -4.69 22.50
CA GLY A 167 8.16 -4.58 23.29
C GLY A 167 7.92 -4.24 24.77
N GLU A 168 6.78 -3.64 25.11
CA GLU A 168 6.43 -3.26 26.49
C GLU A 168 6.00 -4.45 27.35
N PHE A 169 5.58 -5.55 26.73
CA PHE A 169 5.15 -6.77 27.43
C PHE A 169 6.34 -7.64 27.89
N LYS A 170 6.95 -7.28 29.03
CA LYS A 170 8.12 -7.97 29.59
C LYS A 170 7.82 -9.40 30.06
N GLU A 171 6.57 -9.69 30.39
CA GLU A 171 6.15 -11.01 30.90
C GLU A 171 6.04 -12.07 29.81
N VAL A 172 5.93 -11.67 28.54
CA VAL A 172 5.89 -12.59 27.41
C VAL A 172 7.33 -12.93 27.03
N ARG A 173 7.77 -14.14 27.42
CA ARG A 173 9.11 -14.64 27.07
C ARG A 173 9.39 -14.49 25.58
N ASN A 174 10.65 -14.23 25.23
CA ASN A 174 11.08 -14.02 23.84
C ASN A 174 10.87 -15.23 22.92
N ASP A 175 10.75 -16.43 23.50
CA ASP A 175 10.51 -17.70 22.82
C ASP A 175 9.02 -18.00 22.57
N LYS A 176 8.10 -17.23 23.19
CA LYS A 176 6.67 -17.41 22.96
C LYS A 176 6.23 -16.76 21.65
N ASP A 177 5.39 -17.48 20.92
CA ASP A 177 4.70 -16.93 19.75
C ASP A 177 3.74 -15.81 20.18
N ILE A 178 4.12 -14.57 19.87
CA ILE A 178 3.35 -13.37 20.25
C ILE A 178 1.95 -13.35 19.62
N ARG A 179 1.75 -14.00 18.45
CA ARG A 179 0.43 -14.15 17.82
C ARG A 179 -0.55 -14.89 18.72
N LYS A 180 -0.09 -15.96 19.35
CA LYS A 180 -0.93 -16.73 20.30
C LYS A 180 -1.31 -15.89 21.51
N SER A 181 -0.37 -15.12 22.03
CA SER A 181 -0.61 -14.23 23.16
C SER A 181 -1.59 -13.11 22.81
N TYR A 182 -1.46 -12.52 21.62
CA TYR A 182 -2.39 -11.53 21.11
C TYR A 182 -3.79 -12.14 20.91
N LEU A 183 -3.92 -13.24 20.16
CA LEU A 183 -5.20 -13.90 19.88
C LEU A 183 -5.92 -14.40 21.13
N SER A 184 -5.19 -14.70 22.22
CA SER A 184 -5.79 -15.07 23.50
C SER A 184 -6.32 -13.86 24.29
N GLY A 185 -6.16 -12.63 23.80
CA GLY A 185 -6.53 -11.39 24.49
C GLY A 185 -5.60 -10.98 25.61
N ALA A 186 -4.49 -11.73 25.84
CA ALA A 186 -3.55 -11.43 26.92
C ALA A 186 -2.78 -10.11 26.72
N MET A 187 -2.86 -9.55 25.52
CA MET A 187 -2.16 -8.32 25.13
C MET A 187 -3.12 -7.16 24.76
N GLY A 188 -4.42 -7.29 24.99
CA GLY A 188 -5.40 -6.31 24.53
C GLY A 188 -5.60 -6.30 23.01
N GLY A 189 -6.33 -5.31 22.49
CA GLY A 189 -6.54 -5.09 21.05
C GLY A 189 -7.37 -6.14 20.31
N VAL A 190 -7.88 -7.15 21.03
CA VAL A 190 -8.76 -8.17 20.46
C VAL A 190 -10.21 -7.75 20.71
N PRO A 191 -11.07 -7.69 19.68
CA PRO A 191 -12.47 -7.34 19.84
C PRO A 191 -13.16 -8.28 20.84
N ASN A 192 -13.76 -7.73 21.89
CA ASN A 192 -14.58 -8.50 22.83
C ASN A 192 -15.98 -8.69 22.24
N ILE A 193 -16.21 -9.86 21.63
CA ILE A 193 -17.49 -10.18 20.96
C ILE A 193 -18.51 -10.74 21.97
N LEU A 194 -18.07 -11.07 23.18
CA LEU A 194 -18.84 -11.75 24.21
C LEU A 194 -19.11 -10.88 25.44
N GLY A 195 -19.15 -9.56 25.25
CA GLY A 195 -19.50 -8.61 26.31
C GLY A 195 -20.96 -8.67 26.74
#